data_3c4af6cc7528ce65875d78615fa74efa
#
_entry.id   3c4af6cc7528ce65875d78615fa74efa
#
_cell.length_a   1.000
_cell.length_b   1.000
_cell.length_c   1.000
_cell.angle_alpha   90.00
_cell.angle_beta   90.00
_cell.angle_gamma   90.00
#
_symmetry.space_group_name_H-M   'P 1'
#
loop_
_entity.id
_entity.type
_entity.pdbx_description
1 polymer ?
#
loop_
_entity_poly.entity_id
_entity_poly.type
_entity_poly.pdbx_seq_one_letter_code
_entity_poly.pdbx_strand_id
1 'polypeptide(L)'
;MLIIENFAHTLEEVIGNTPVEHVILTSLGDRLGKVKGSMVNFVVKYIKKMVPAYNLPNALSFNKALVKGSTLTFSPVEIKGEDLAFLQYTGGTTGVSKGAMLTHRNMVANLEQAKAALNPLLDEGKELIVTALPLYHIFALTANCLM
;
A
#
# COMPACT_ATOMS: atom_id res chain seq x y z
N MET A 1 3.12 -10.29 4.30
CA MET A 1 2.25 -9.10 4.39
C MET A 1 3.07 -7.88 4.77
N LEU A 2 2.85 -6.71 4.13
CA LEU A 2 3.43 -5.43 4.53
C LEU A 2 2.32 -4.59 5.18
N ILE A 3 2.54 -4.05 6.38
CA ILE A 3 1.56 -3.27 7.11
C ILE A 3 2.25 -2.10 7.85
N ILE A 4 1.54 -0.99 7.97
CA ILE A 4 2.00 0.14 8.79
C ILE A 4 1.72 -0.13 10.28
N GLU A 5 2.67 0.21 11.15
CA GLU A 5 2.60 -0.12 12.58
C GLU A 5 1.37 0.44 13.31
N ASN A 6 0.74 1.48 12.77
CA ASN A 6 -0.50 2.04 13.30
C ASN A 6 -1.65 1.02 13.34
N PHE A 7 -1.62 0.02 12.46
CA PHE A 7 -2.63 -1.04 12.37
C PHE A 7 -2.10 -2.42 12.76
N ALA A 8 -0.89 -2.49 13.33
CA ALA A 8 -0.26 -3.74 13.72
C ALA A 8 -1.07 -4.51 14.77
N HIS A 9 -1.75 -3.80 15.69
CA HIS A 9 -2.63 -4.40 16.69
C HIS A 9 -3.82 -5.14 16.05
N THR A 10 -4.42 -4.57 15.01
CA THR A 10 -5.51 -5.24 14.27
C THR A 10 -5.02 -6.52 13.58
N LEU A 11 -3.78 -6.51 13.05
CA LEU A 11 -3.19 -7.71 12.48
C LEU A 11 -2.92 -8.77 13.54
N GLU A 12 -2.43 -8.39 14.73
CA GLU A 12 -2.19 -9.29 15.83
C GLU A 12 -3.43 -10.09 16.20
N GLU A 13 -4.61 -9.46 16.23
CA GLU A 13 -5.89 -10.10 16.56
C GLU A 13 -6.29 -11.21 15.57
N VAL A 14 -5.88 -11.10 14.32
CA VAL A 14 -6.37 -12.00 13.25
C VAL A 14 -5.30 -12.89 12.65
N ILE A 15 -4.01 -12.59 12.84
CA ILE A 15 -2.92 -13.27 12.15
C ILE A 15 -2.89 -14.77 12.36
N GLY A 16 -3.26 -15.24 13.56
CA GLY A 16 -3.34 -16.67 13.89
C GLY A 16 -4.38 -17.44 13.08
N ASN A 17 -5.34 -16.75 12.46
CA ASN A 17 -6.40 -17.32 11.63
C ASN A 17 -6.16 -17.08 10.13
N THR A 18 -4.96 -16.66 9.75
CA THR A 18 -4.60 -16.34 8.35
C THR A 18 -3.40 -17.18 7.90
N PRO A 19 -3.24 -17.44 6.60
CA PRO A 19 -2.06 -18.11 6.05
C PRO A 19 -0.85 -17.16 5.90
N VAL A 20 -0.81 -16.04 6.60
CA VAL A 20 0.28 -15.06 6.50
C VAL A 20 1.50 -15.57 7.28
N GLU A 21 2.55 -15.93 6.56
CA GLU A 21 3.81 -16.43 7.15
C GLU A 21 4.80 -15.33 7.51
N HIS A 22 4.83 -14.26 6.69
CA HIS A 22 5.81 -13.18 6.84
C HIS A 22 5.13 -11.84 7.01
N VAL A 23 5.50 -11.12 8.07
CA VAL A 23 5.02 -9.77 8.36
C VAL A 23 6.17 -8.79 8.26
N ILE A 24 5.98 -7.73 7.50
CA ILE A 24 6.90 -6.61 7.41
C ILE A 24 6.18 -5.37 7.96
N LEU A 25 6.76 -4.75 8.98
CA LEU A 25 6.24 -3.55 9.60
C LEU A 25 6.97 -2.32 9.08
N THR A 26 6.20 -1.30 8.71
CA THR A 26 6.72 0.02 8.34
C THR A 26 6.14 1.10 9.22
N SER A 27 6.93 2.14 9.48
CA SER A 27 6.49 3.35 10.18
C SER A 27 6.33 4.51 9.19
N LEU A 28 5.52 5.51 9.53
CA LEU A 28 5.24 6.67 8.65
C LEU A 28 6.50 7.42 8.21
N GLY A 29 7.54 7.45 9.05
CA GLY A 29 8.79 8.15 8.78
C GLY A 29 9.87 7.32 8.09
N ASP A 30 9.67 6.02 7.84
CA ASP A 30 10.75 5.10 7.41
C ASP A 30 11.46 5.50 6.12
N ARG A 31 10.80 6.24 5.22
CA ARG A 31 11.36 6.69 3.94
C ARG A 31 11.66 8.20 3.88
N LEU A 32 11.56 8.93 4.98
CA LEU A 32 11.84 10.37 5.06
C LEU A 32 13.32 10.69 5.39
N GLY A 33 14.19 9.69 5.34
CA GLY A 33 15.59 9.81 5.75
C GLY A 33 15.77 9.69 7.27
N LYS A 34 17.04 9.55 7.70
CA LYS A 34 17.34 9.18 9.09
C LYS A 34 16.81 10.19 10.12
N VAL A 35 17.08 11.49 9.94
CA VAL A 35 16.73 12.53 10.93
C VAL A 35 15.23 12.81 10.91
N LYS A 36 14.67 13.19 9.75
CA LYS A 36 13.24 13.50 9.63
C LYS A 36 12.39 12.28 9.96
N GLY A 37 12.78 11.09 9.48
CA GLY A 37 12.07 9.85 9.75
C GLY A 37 11.99 9.52 11.23
N SER A 38 13.11 9.61 11.96
CA SER A 38 13.12 9.37 13.41
C SER A 38 12.25 10.38 14.16
N MET A 39 12.28 11.64 13.76
CA MET A 39 11.44 12.69 14.37
C MET A 39 9.95 12.39 14.13
N VAL A 40 9.57 12.08 12.90
CA VAL A 40 8.17 11.74 12.55
C VAL A 40 7.71 10.51 13.33
N ASN A 41 8.50 9.44 13.35
CA ASN A 41 8.16 8.22 14.07
C ASN A 41 8.02 8.47 15.58
N PHE A 42 8.90 9.28 16.16
CA PHE A 42 8.80 9.66 17.57
C PHE A 42 7.50 10.45 17.86
N VAL A 43 7.18 11.45 17.04
CA VAL A 43 5.94 12.24 17.19
C VAL A 43 4.70 11.35 17.06
N VAL A 44 4.65 10.49 16.02
CA VAL A 44 3.51 9.61 15.75
C VAL A 44 3.30 8.63 16.90
N LYS A 45 4.38 8.02 17.39
CA LYS A 45 4.31 6.96 18.40
C LYS A 45 4.11 7.51 19.81
N TYR A 46 4.86 8.50 20.22
CA TYR A 46 4.92 8.94 21.62
C TYR A 46 4.08 10.21 21.91
N ILE A 47 4.04 11.16 20.97
CA ILE A 47 3.29 12.42 21.17
C ILE A 47 1.84 12.23 20.74
N LYS A 48 1.62 11.77 19.51
CA LYS A 48 0.28 11.57 18.97
C LYS A 48 -0.37 10.25 19.42
N LYS A 49 0.42 9.32 19.96
CA LYS A 49 -0.05 8.00 20.43
C LYS A 49 -0.89 7.26 19.38
N MET A 50 -0.51 7.38 18.11
CA MET A 50 -1.23 6.77 16.97
C MET A 50 -0.80 5.34 16.70
N VAL A 51 0.12 4.79 17.48
CA VAL A 51 0.58 3.40 17.40
C VAL A 51 0.17 2.70 18.69
N PRO A 52 -0.95 1.95 18.70
CA PRO A 52 -1.34 1.11 19.83
C PRO A 52 -0.28 0.04 20.13
N ALA A 53 -0.26 -0.46 21.34
CA ALA A 53 0.61 -1.58 21.69
C ALA A 53 0.23 -2.83 20.87
N TYR A 54 1.23 -3.57 20.43
CA TYR A 54 1.07 -4.83 19.68
C TYR A 54 2.23 -5.78 19.98
N ASN A 55 1.99 -7.07 19.75
CA ASN A 55 2.98 -8.13 19.92
C ASN A 55 3.07 -8.98 18.64
N LEU A 56 4.00 -8.66 17.76
CA LEU A 56 4.30 -9.39 16.53
C LEU A 56 5.80 -9.75 16.51
N PRO A 57 6.23 -10.74 17.32
CA PRO A 57 7.66 -11.00 17.60
C PRO A 57 8.45 -11.40 16.37
N ASN A 58 7.81 -12.01 15.36
CA ASN A 58 8.45 -12.45 14.12
C ASN A 58 8.39 -11.41 12.99
N ALA A 59 7.87 -10.22 13.26
CA ALA A 59 7.79 -9.19 12.24
C ALA A 59 9.16 -8.57 11.94
N LEU A 60 9.43 -8.40 10.64
CA LEU A 60 10.65 -7.76 10.14
C LEU A 60 10.38 -6.28 9.88
N SER A 61 11.29 -5.38 10.28
CA SER A 61 11.14 -3.98 9.89
C SER A 61 11.35 -3.78 8.39
N PHE A 62 10.61 -2.84 7.80
CA PHE A 62 10.64 -2.55 6.36
C PHE A 62 12.07 -2.22 5.87
N ASN A 63 12.81 -1.38 6.60
CA ASN A 63 14.17 -1.02 6.22
C ASN A 63 15.13 -2.23 6.24
N LYS A 64 14.98 -3.14 7.21
CA LYS A 64 15.75 -4.40 7.23
C LYS A 64 15.38 -5.32 6.06
N ALA A 65 14.07 -5.38 5.72
CA ALA A 65 13.60 -6.15 4.56
C ALA A 65 14.20 -5.61 3.25
N LEU A 66 14.27 -4.29 3.07
CA LEU A 66 14.89 -3.66 1.90
C LEU A 66 16.39 -3.97 1.81
N VAL A 67 17.11 -3.84 2.93
CA VAL A 67 18.56 -4.19 2.96
C VAL A 67 18.77 -5.67 2.60
N LYS A 68 17.97 -6.57 3.17
CA LYS A 68 18.03 -7.99 2.81
C LYS A 68 17.70 -8.22 1.34
N GLY A 69 16.62 -7.57 0.84
CA GLY A 69 16.18 -7.70 -0.56
C GLY A 69 17.23 -7.19 -1.56
N SER A 70 17.98 -6.13 -1.24
CA SER A 70 19.01 -5.59 -2.13
C SER A 70 20.18 -6.54 -2.41
N THR A 71 20.34 -7.58 -1.62
CA THR A 71 21.37 -8.62 -1.81
C THR A 71 20.85 -9.86 -2.55
N LEU A 72 19.55 -9.88 -2.88
CA LEU A 72 18.91 -11.03 -3.52
C LEU A 72 18.67 -10.75 -5.00
N THR A 73 18.73 -11.80 -5.81
CA THR A 73 18.33 -11.71 -7.22
C THR A 73 16.80 -11.73 -7.31
N PHE A 74 16.23 -10.74 -7.99
CA PHE A 74 14.81 -10.74 -8.26
C PHE A 74 14.45 -11.80 -9.29
N SER A 75 13.52 -12.68 -8.94
CA SER A 75 12.93 -13.65 -9.85
C SER A 75 11.48 -13.27 -10.10
N PRO A 76 11.12 -12.82 -11.32
CA PRO A 76 9.75 -12.43 -11.61
C PRO A 76 8.81 -13.64 -11.53
N VAL A 77 7.62 -13.39 -10.99
CA VAL A 77 6.52 -14.37 -10.96
C VAL A 77 5.64 -14.12 -12.17
N GLU A 78 5.23 -15.21 -12.84
CA GLU A 78 4.25 -15.10 -13.93
C GLU A 78 2.90 -14.63 -13.37
N ILE A 79 2.39 -13.52 -13.89
CA ILE A 79 1.10 -12.92 -13.50
C ILE A 79 0.18 -12.95 -14.70
N LYS A 80 -1.03 -13.50 -14.53
CA LYS A 80 -2.07 -13.54 -15.56
C LYS A 80 -3.06 -12.39 -15.38
N GLY A 81 -3.71 -12.01 -16.46
CA GLY A 81 -4.70 -10.94 -16.41
C GLY A 81 -5.86 -11.21 -15.45
N GLU A 82 -6.19 -12.48 -15.21
CA GLU A 82 -7.26 -12.89 -14.30
C GLU A 82 -6.82 -12.95 -12.83
N ASP A 83 -5.53 -12.85 -12.54
CA ASP A 83 -5.05 -12.86 -11.16
C ASP A 83 -5.53 -11.61 -10.43
N LEU A 84 -5.80 -11.78 -9.14
CA LEU A 84 -6.27 -10.70 -8.29
C LEU A 84 -5.14 -9.69 -8.05
N ALA A 85 -5.40 -8.41 -8.41
CA ALA A 85 -4.47 -7.32 -8.18
C ALA A 85 -4.79 -6.56 -6.89
N PHE A 86 -6.08 -6.23 -6.65
CA PHE A 86 -6.52 -5.47 -5.48
C PHE A 86 -7.84 -5.99 -4.94
N LEU A 87 -7.98 -5.88 -3.61
CA LEU A 87 -9.25 -5.94 -2.91
C LEU A 87 -9.61 -4.52 -2.47
N GLN A 88 -10.50 -3.89 -3.21
CA GLN A 88 -10.94 -2.53 -2.89
C GLN A 88 -12.20 -2.57 -2.03
N TYR A 89 -12.04 -2.26 -0.76
CA TYR A 89 -13.18 -2.18 0.14
C TYR A 89 -13.98 -0.89 -0.07
N THR A 90 -15.28 -1.04 -0.18
CA THR A 90 -16.21 0.09 -0.24
C THR A 90 -16.97 0.21 1.08
N GLY A 91 -17.13 1.43 1.59
CA GLY A 91 -17.98 1.69 2.74
C GLY A 91 -19.44 1.44 2.35
N GLY A 92 -20.01 0.33 2.82
CA GLY A 92 -21.42 0.04 2.67
C GLY A 92 -22.24 0.90 3.64
N THR A 93 -23.31 1.54 3.17
CA THR A 93 -24.23 2.30 4.02
C THR A 93 -25.08 1.40 4.94
N THR A 94 -25.06 0.09 4.75
CA THR A 94 -26.03 -0.84 5.37
C THR A 94 -25.43 -2.17 5.83
N GLY A 95 -24.19 -2.23 6.32
CA GLY A 95 -23.70 -3.50 6.86
C GLY A 95 -22.21 -3.79 6.69
N VAL A 96 -21.86 -5.05 6.54
CA VAL A 96 -20.47 -5.53 6.41
C VAL A 96 -19.81 -4.92 5.17
N SER A 97 -18.62 -4.37 5.35
CA SER A 97 -17.81 -3.84 4.25
C SER A 97 -17.58 -4.90 3.17
N LYS A 98 -17.81 -4.54 1.91
CA LYS A 98 -17.62 -5.43 0.76
C LYS A 98 -16.32 -5.06 0.04
N GLY A 99 -15.48 -6.05 -0.21
CA GLY A 99 -14.27 -5.91 -1.01
C GLY A 99 -14.53 -6.24 -2.47
N ALA A 100 -14.42 -5.26 -3.37
CA ALA A 100 -14.43 -5.52 -4.81
C ALA A 100 -13.13 -6.20 -5.23
N MET A 101 -13.23 -7.31 -5.92
CA MET A 101 -12.10 -8.06 -6.48
C MET A 101 -11.68 -7.44 -7.81
N LEU A 102 -10.53 -6.78 -7.86
CA LEU A 102 -9.99 -6.17 -9.08
C LEU A 102 -8.83 -7.02 -9.59
N THR A 103 -8.97 -7.54 -10.81
CA THR A 103 -7.92 -8.30 -11.47
C THR A 103 -6.92 -7.38 -12.18
N HIS A 104 -5.74 -7.91 -12.52
CA HIS A 104 -4.77 -7.18 -13.34
C HIS A 104 -5.37 -6.70 -14.66
N ARG A 105 -6.22 -7.51 -15.31
CA ARG A 105 -6.94 -7.12 -16.53
C ARG A 105 -7.86 -5.92 -16.31
N ASN A 106 -8.60 -5.87 -15.19
CA ASN A 106 -9.46 -4.72 -14.88
C ASN A 106 -8.65 -3.44 -14.74
N MET A 107 -7.50 -3.51 -14.05
CA MET A 107 -6.64 -2.34 -13.85
C MET A 107 -6.05 -1.85 -15.17
N VAL A 108 -5.46 -2.74 -15.96
CA VAL A 108 -4.88 -2.39 -17.26
C VAL A 108 -5.94 -1.83 -18.22
N ALA A 109 -7.11 -2.47 -18.31
CA ALA A 109 -8.18 -1.99 -19.17
C ALA A 109 -8.62 -0.57 -18.78
N ASN A 110 -8.77 -0.29 -17.49
CA ASN A 110 -9.13 1.06 -17.01
C ASN A 110 -8.03 2.10 -17.32
N LEU A 111 -6.75 1.73 -17.16
CA LEU A 111 -5.63 2.61 -17.52
C LEU A 111 -5.62 2.93 -19.01
N GLU A 112 -5.80 1.93 -19.88
CA GLU A 112 -5.83 2.13 -21.34
C GLU A 112 -7.04 2.99 -21.77
N GLN A 113 -8.20 2.81 -21.15
CA GLN A 113 -9.38 3.64 -21.38
C GLN A 113 -9.12 5.09 -20.96
N ALA A 114 -8.56 5.30 -19.77
CA ALA A 114 -8.22 6.64 -19.27
C ALA A 114 -7.17 7.31 -20.16
N LYS A 115 -6.12 6.57 -20.54
CA LYS A 115 -5.09 7.04 -21.48
C LYS A 115 -5.69 7.46 -22.83
N ALA A 116 -6.53 6.64 -23.42
CA ALA A 116 -7.18 6.95 -24.69
C ALA A 116 -8.06 8.22 -24.62
N ALA A 117 -8.74 8.43 -23.48
CA ALA A 117 -9.56 9.62 -23.26
C ALA A 117 -8.75 10.89 -23.02
N LEU A 118 -7.60 10.80 -22.36
CA LEU A 118 -6.78 11.94 -21.93
C LEU A 118 -5.69 12.32 -22.94
N ASN A 119 -5.14 11.36 -23.71
CA ASN A 119 -4.06 11.61 -24.67
C ASN A 119 -4.27 12.82 -25.60
N PRO A 120 -5.49 13.11 -26.09
CA PRO A 120 -5.68 14.31 -26.92
C PRO A 120 -5.54 15.64 -26.17
N LEU A 121 -5.50 15.60 -24.83
CA LEU A 121 -5.50 16.76 -23.94
C LEU A 121 -4.17 16.96 -23.20
N LEU A 122 -3.29 15.94 -23.23
CA LEU A 122 -2.10 15.89 -22.39
C LEU A 122 -0.84 15.71 -23.23
N ASP A 123 0.23 16.36 -22.83
CA ASP A 123 1.60 16.18 -23.35
C ASP A 123 2.37 15.25 -22.42
N GLU A 124 2.70 14.05 -22.87
CA GLU A 124 3.40 13.04 -22.06
C GLU A 124 4.66 13.61 -21.40
N GLY A 125 4.76 13.44 -20.09
CA GLY A 125 5.91 13.87 -19.27
C GLY A 125 5.98 15.38 -18.99
N LYS A 126 5.00 16.17 -19.39
CA LYS A 126 4.96 17.63 -19.10
C LYS A 126 3.89 18.01 -18.08
N GLU A 127 3.02 17.07 -17.75
CA GLU A 127 1.87 17.34 -16.89
C GLU A 127 2.25 17.34 -15.41
N LEU A 128 1.55 18.19 -14.65
CA LEU A 128 1.62 18.24 -13.21
C LEU A 128 0.28 17.81 -12.62
N ILE A 129 0.28 16.68 -11.91
CA ILE A 129 -0.92 16.17 -11.26
C ILE A 129 -0.83 16.41 -9.75
N VAL A 130 -1.86 17.08 -9.19
CA VAL A 130 -1.98 17.27 -7.75
C VAL A 130 -2.65 16.06 -7.11
N THR A 131 -1.88 15.30 -6.33
CA THR A 131 -2.38 14.14 -5.58
C THR A 131 -3.02 14.61 -4.28
N ALA A 132 -4.28 15.04 -4.34
CA ALA A 132 -5.04 15.51 -3.17
C ALA A 132 -5.72 14.38 -2.40
N LEU A 133 -5.98 13.24 -3.05
CA LEU A 133 -6.61 12.07 -2.42
C LEU A 133 -5.55 11.08 -1.93
N PRO A 134 -5.79 10.39 -0.80
CA PRO A 134 -4.92 9.34 -0.35
C PRO A 134 -4.82 8.20 -1.37
N LEU A 135 -3.62 7.61 -1.54
CA LEU A 135 -3.39 6.55 -2.54
C LEU A 135 -4.17 5.24 -2.28
N TYR A 136 -4.73 5.04 -1.10
CA TYR A 136 -5.65 3.92 -0.85
C TYR A 136 -7.04 4.14 -1.45
N HIS A 137 -7.38 5.37 -1.87
CA HIS A 137 -8.59 5.63 -2.64
C HIS A 137 -8.37 5.18 -4.07
N ILE A 138 -9.29 4.37 -4.63
CA ILE A 138 -9.13 3.74 -5.94
C ILE A 138 -8.84 4.74 -7.06
N PHE A 139 -9.48 5.90 -7.05
CA PHE A 139 -9.21 6.94 -8.03
C PHE A 139 -7.76 7.44 -7.96
N ALA A 140 -7.26 7.73 -6.74
CA ALA A 140 -5.88 8.20 -6.57
C ALA A 140 -4.87 7.10 -6.91
N LEU A 141 -5.15 5.86 -6.54
CA LEU A 141 -4.33 4.72 -6.93
C LEU A 141 -4.22 4.62 -8.45
N THR A 142 -5.33 4.69 -9.16
CA THR A 142 -5.33 4.58 -10.62
C THR A 142 -4.71 5.79 -11.29
N ALA A 143 -5.21 7.00 -10.99
CA ALA A 143 -4.83 8.21 -11.73
C ALA A 143 -3.47 8.81 -11.32
N ASN A 144 -3.03 8.61 -10.07
CA ASN A 144 -1.83 9.28 -9.57
C ASN A 144 -0.66 8.31 -9.30
N CYS A 145 -0.93 7.00 -9.27
CA CYS A 145 0.11 6.01 -8.96
C CYS A 145 0.38 5.06 -10.14
N LEU A 146 -0.65 4.72 -10.91
CA LEU A 146 -0.54 3.73 -12.00
C LEU A 146 -0.55 4.35 -13.40
N MET A 147 -1.07 5.56 -13.58
CA MET A 147 -0.92 6.35 -14.82
C MET A 147 0.36 7.15 -14.79
#